data_44a6895a5a3774b42e4217cc95e0aeab
#
_entry.id   44a6895a5a3774b42e4217cc95e0aeab
#
_cell.length_a   1.000
_cell.length_b   1.000
_cell.length_c   1.000
_cell.angle_alpha   90.00
_cell.angle_beta   90.00
_cell.angle_gamma   90.00
#
_symmetry.space_group_name_H-M   'P 1'
#
loop_
_entity.id
_entity.type
_entity.pdbx_description
1 polymer ?
#
loop_
_entity_poly.entity_id
_entity_poly.type
_entity_poly.pdbx_seq_one_letter_code
_entity_poly.pdbx_strand_id
1 'polypeptide(L)'
;MLLKCAGTGSKGNSYALVADCGEILLIECGVKWSETMKMIDYQTSKVVGCIASHAHLDHLRSYKECLRYGIPIYTNDETEEHFEIISGEKMTGKPERIPFEVGSFRVIPFHVPHDGCPCYAYIINHPECGNIIYATDMSRIAQVDENYRLKMVDRKPIDWSFKSLHLSHMIIEANYDFSDFADIDEFKRSHVGFGHHSLQQCKRFVEENKTPDLRNLILVHLSKDTDEENIRSQVQSVAGKWVNVAVAKAGDEYVLSKYPW
;
A
#
# COMPACT_ATOMS: atom_id res chain seq x y z
N MET A 1 -12.69 -13.13 0.23
CA MET A 1 -11.43 -12.42 0.61
C MET A 1 -11.71 -11.39 1.69
N LEU A 2 -10.93 -11.37 2.76
CA LEU A 2 -11.03 -10.39 3.84
C LEU A 2 -9.72 -9.59 3.95
N LEU A 3 -9.79 -8.27 3.98
CA LEU A 3 -8.66 -7.39 4.34
C LEU A 3 -8.78 -7.08 5.83
N LYS A 4 -7.73 -7.35 6.60
CA LYS A 4 -7.60 -6.98 8.01
C LYS A 4 -6.50 -5.93 8.17
N CYS A 5 -6.62 -5.03 9.14
CA CYS A 5 -5.67 -3.96 9.43
C CYS A 5 -5.15 -4.05 10.88
N ALA A 6 -3.84 -4.23 11.08
CA ALA A 6 -3.21 -4.16 12.40
C ALA A 6 -2.69 -2.76 12.72
N GLY A 7 -2.42 -1.95 11.71
CA GLY A 7 -1.96 -0.57 11.84
C GLY A 7 -1.82 0.10 10.49
N THR A 8 -1.93 1.43 10.50
CA THR A 8 -1.77 2.31 9.33
C THR A 8 -1.16 3.65 9.76
N GLY A 9 -0.28 4.22 8.92
CA GLY A 9 0.41 5.48 9.15
C GLY A 9 1.79 5.33 9.80
N SER A 10 2.44 6.45 10.11
CA SER A 10 3.83 6.55 10.59
C SER A 10 4.17 5.80 11.89
N LYS A 11 3.18 5.22 12.56
CA LYS A 11 3.40 4.35 13.73
C LYS A 11 3.60 2.89 13.38
N GLY A 12 3.28 2.52 12.15
CA GLY A 12 3.45 1.20 11.59
C GLY A 12 2.28 0.79 10.71
N ASN A 13 2.62 0.22 9.56
CA ASN A 13 1.72 -0.28 8.55
C ASN A 13 1.75 -1.81 8.56
N SER A 14 0.61 -2.45 8.67
CA SER A 14 0.50 -3.91 8.53
C SER A 14 -0.94 -4.30 8.24
N TYR A 15 -1.10 -5.06 7.18
CA TYR A 15 -2.40 -5.55 6.72
C TYR A 15 -2.29 -7.04 6.37
N ALA A 16 -3.42 -7.73 6.30
CA ALA A 16 -3.51 -9.11 5.87
C ALA A 16 -4.65 -9.29 4.87
N LEU A 17 -4.38 -9.91 3.72
CA LEU A 17 -5.39 -10.46 2.84
C LEU A 17 -5.60 -11.93 3.22
N VAL A 18 -6.81 -12.26 3.67
CA VAL A 18 -7.19 -13.60 4.09
C VAL A 18 -8.14 -14.20 3.04
N ALA A 19 -7.68 -15.21 2.34
CA ALA A 19 -8.46 -15.93 1.35
C ALA A 19 -9.44 -16.92 2.00
N ASP A 20 -10.51 -17.27 1.32
CA ASP A 20 -11.52 -18.22 1.82
C ASP A 20 -10.94 -19.64 2.02
N CYS A 21 -9.87 -19.99 1.29
CA CYS A 21 -9.10 -21.21 1.51
C CYS A 21 -8.24 -21.17 2.80
N GLY A 22 -8.15 -20.01 3.44
CA GLY A 22 -7.40 -19.77 4.68
C GLY A 22 -5.96 -19.33 4.46
N GLU A 23 -5.45 -19.19 3.24
CA GLU A 23 -4.15 -18.58 2.98
C GLU A 23 -4.16 -17.10 3.35
N ILE A 24 -3.04 -16.62 3.90
CA ILE A 24 -2.86 -15.25 4.35
C ILE A 24 -1.65 -14.63 3.66
N LEU A 25 -1.86 -13.53 2.93
CA LEU A 25 -0.78 -12.68 2.43
C LEU A 25 -0.68 -11.46 3.35
N LEU A 26 0.47 -11.27 4.01
CA LEU A 26 0.75 -10.03 4.73
C LEU A 26 1.17 -8.93 3.74
N ILE A 27 0.71 -7.73 3.99
CA ILE A 27 1.15 -6.51 3.34
C ILE A 27 1.75 -5.63 4.42
N GLU A 28 3.04 -5.39 4.35
CA GLU A 28 3.85 -4.74 5.38
C GLU A 28 3.89 -5.51 6.72
N CYS A 29 4.95 -5.30 7.48
CA CYS A 29 5.11 -5.80 8.85
C CYS A 29 5.67 -4.71 9.79
N GLY A 30 5.18 -3.47 9.63
CA GLY A 30 5.66 -2.27 10.31
C GLY A 30 5.16 -2.08 11.74
N VAL A 31 4.24 -2.91 12.22
CA VAL A 31 3.76 -2.87 13.60
C VAL A 31 4.53 -3.86 14.50
N LYS A 32 4.28 -3.83 15.82
CA LYS A 32 4.80 -4.87 16.72
C LYS A 32 4.25 -6.23 16.29
N TRP A 33 5.09 -7.25 16.31
CA TRP A 33 4.69 -8.61 15.93
C TRP A 33 3.45 -9.13 16.66
N SER A 34 3.28 -8.75 17.93
CA SER A 34 2.09 -9.10 18.71
C SER A 34 0.78 -8.57 18.11
N GLU A 35 0.81 -7.43 17.43
CA GLU A 35 -0.37 -6.86 16.75
C GLU A 35 -0.66 -7.61 15.44
N THR A 36 0.39 -7.93 14.68
CA THR A 36 0.27 -8.80 13.50
C THR A 36 -0.30 -10.16 13.87
N MET A 37 0.19 -10.78 14.96
CA MET A 37 -0.31 -12.06 15.45
C MET A 37 -1.79 -12.04 15.82
N LYS A 38 -2.26 -10.97 16.47
CA LYS A 38 -3.68 -10.78 16.76
C LYS A 38 -4.51 -10.64 15.50
N MET A 39 -4.05 -9.84 14.54
CA MET A 39 -4.73 -9.62 13.26
C MET A 39 -4.96 -10.92 12.49
N ILE A 40 -3.98 -11.83 12.50
CA ILE A 40 -4.06 -13.13 11.81
C ILE A 40 -4.59 -14.26 12.70
N ASP A 41 -5.19 -13.94 13.85
CA ASP A 41 -5.72 -14.92 14.81
C ASP A 41 -4.70 -16.00 15.20
N TYR A 42 -3.41 -15.61 15.31
CA TYR A 42 -2.25 -16.48 15.61
C TYR A 42 -2.00 -17.59 14.59
N GLN A 43 -2.55 -17.50 13.37
CA GLN A 43 -2.47 -18.54 12.33
C GLN A 43 -1.22 -18.37 11.44
N THR A 44 -0.02 -18.31 12.02
CA THR A 44 1.23 -18.11 11.26
C THR A 44 1.48 -19.17 10.20
N SER A 45 1.05 -20.41 10.43
CA SER A 45 1.16 -21.52 9.46
C SER A 45 0.32 -21.31 8.19
N LYS A 46 -0.61 -20.38 8.20
CA LYS A 46 -1.42 -19.99 7.03
C LYS A 46 -0.82 -18.84 6.23
N VAL A 47 0.19 -18.17 6.79
CA VAL A 47 0.83 -17.04 6.11
C VAL A 47 1.76 -17.56 5.02
N VAL A 48 1.42 -17.27 3.77
CA VAL A 48 2.18 -17.70 2.59
C VAL A 48 3.34 -16.76 2.26
N GLY A 49 3.33 -15.54 2.78
CA GLY A 49 4.39 -14.55 2.62
C GLY A 49 3.98 -13.15 3.07
N CYS A 50 4.95 -12.25 3.03
CA CYS A 50 4.77 -10.82 3.28
C CYS A 50 5.33 -10.04 2.08
N ILE A 51 4.58 -9.08 1.55
CA ILE A 51 5.10 -8.09 0.59
C ILE A 51 5.37 -6.79 1.33
N ALA A 52 6.52 -6.17 1.08
CA ALA A 52 6.92 -4.93 1.74
C ALA A 52 7.34 -3.88 0.71
N SER A 53 6.88 -2.65 0.88
CA SER A 53 7.11 -1.57 -0.08
C SER A 53 8.55 -1.07 -0.10
N HIS A 54 9.15 -0.82 1.08
CA HIS A 54 10.46 -0.22 1.21
C HIS A 54 11.10 -0.43 2.60
N ALA A 55 12.32 0.08 2.79
CA ALA A 55 13.16 -0.22 3.95
C ALA A 55 12.80 0.50 5.26
N HIS A 56 11.85 1.43 5.29
CA HIS A 56 11.50 2.15 6.52
C HIS A 56 10.90 1.22 7.59
N LEU A 57 11.23 1.50 8.87
CA LEU A 57 10.84 0.61 9.97
C LEU A 57 9.34 0.59 10.27
N ASP A 58 8.60 1.61 9.90
CA ASP A 58 7.13 1.59 9.97
C ASP A 58 6.48 0.71 8.89
N HIS A 59 7.28 0.10 8.01
CA HIS A 59 6.90 -0.93 7.05
C HIS A 59 7.54 -2.29 7.35
N LEU A 60 8.72 -2.33 7.97
CA LEU A 60 9.49 -3.55 8.20
C LEU A 60 9.93 -3.77 9.66
N ARG A 61 9.25 -3.17 10.64
CA ARG A 61 9.61 -3.27 12.07
C ARG A 61 9.76 -4.70 12.57
N SER A 62 8.86 -5.59 12.18
CA SER A 62 8.80 -6.99 12.63
C SER A 62 9.34 -7.98 11.60
N TYR A 63 10.27 -7.53 10.72
CA TYR A 63 10.83 -8.40 9.69
C TYR A 63 11.55 -9.62 10.26
N LYS A 64 12.28 -9.49 11.39
CA LYS A 64 12.97 -10.60 12.04
C LYS A 64 12.03 -11.68 12.54
N GLU A 65 10.89 -11.25 13.09
CA GLU A 65 9.86 -12.17 13.53
C GLU A 65 9.24 -12.91 12.34
N CYS A 66 8.89 -12.21 11.25
CA CYS A 66 8.39 -12.83 10.03
C CYS A 66 9.36 -13.94 9.56
N LEU A 67 10.64 -13.62 9.38
CA LEU A 67 11.64 -14.57 8.93
C LEU A 67 11.86 -15.73 9.92
N ARG A 68 11.82 -15.48 11.24
CA ARG A 68 11.91 -16.51 12.29
C ARG A 68 10.75 -17.49 12.25
N TYR A 69 9.54 -17.03 11.88
CA TYR A 69 8.37 -17.89 11.68
C TYR A 69 8.32 -18.54 10.29
N GLY A 70 9.39 -18.39 9.48
CA GLY A 70 9.49 -18.96 8.15
C GLY A 70 8.62 -18.27 7.10
N ILE A 71 8.19 -17.04 7.38
CA ILE A 71 7.41 -16.22 6.47
C ILE A 71 8.36 -15.47 5.54
N PRO A 72 8.42 -15.78 4.23
CA PRO A 72 9.28 -15.06 3.30
C PRO A 72 8.79 -13.63 3.11
N ILE A 73 9.73 -12.68 3.01
CA ILE A 73 9.44 -11.27 2.73
C ILE A 73 9.90 -10.96 1.31
N TYR A 74 9.00 -10.43 0.49
CA TYR A 74 9.23 -10.01 -0.90
C TYR A 74 9.22 -8.49 -0.98
N THR A 75 10.26 -7.91 -1.59
CA THR A 75 10.45 -6.46 -1.68
C THR A 75 11.26 -6.09 -2.93
N ASN A 76 11.76 -4.86 -3.06
CA ASN A 76 12.73 -4.48 -4.09
C ASN A 76 14.15 -4.91 -3.71
N ASP A 77 15.03 -5.01 -4.72
CA ASP A 77 16.40 -5.51 -4.55
C ASP A 77 17.21 -4.62 -3.59
N GLU A 78 16.99 -3.30 -3.61
CA GLU A 78 17.71 -2.34 -2.76
C GLU A 78 17.31 -2.48 -1.29
N THR A 79 16.04 -2.76 -1.01
CA THR A 79 15.57 -3.05 0.36
C THR A 79 16.13 -4.39 0.85
N GLU A 80 16.17 -5.43 0.00
CA GLU A 80 16.81 -6.71 0.32
C GLU A 80 18.28 -6.49 0.69
N GLU A 81 19.06 -5.82 -0.17
CA GLU A 81 20.48 -5.53 0.04
C GLU A 81 20.70 -4.73 1.34
N HIS A 82 19.88 -3.70 1.58
CA HIS A 82 19.94 -2.91 2.80
C HIS A 82 19.85 -3.78 4.06
N PHE A 83 18.87 -4.67 4.15
CA PHE A 83 18.67 -5.53 5.33
C PHE A 83 19.69 -6.66 5.41
N GLU A 84 20.17 -7.21 4.30
CA GLU A 84 21.28 -8.16 4.29
C GLU A 84 22.56 -7.53 4.88
N ILE A 85 22.89 -6.30 4.49
CA ILE A 85 24.05 -5.57 5.01
C ILE A 85 23.94 -5.26 6.50
N ILE A 86 22.80 -4.72 6.96
CA ILE A 86 22.69 -4.24 8.35
C ILE A 86 22.36 -5.33 9.38
N SER A 87 21.81 -6.47 8.96
CA SER A 87 21.33 -7.49 9.89
C SER A 87 21.74 -8.92 9.53
N GLY A 88 22.26 -9.16 8.33
CA GLY A 88 22.50 -10.49 7.80
C GLY A 88 21.24 -11.30 7.48
N GLU A 89 20.06 -10.70 7.62
CA GLU A 89 18.79 -11.36 7.32
C GLU A 89 18.45 -11.20 5.83
N LYS A 90 18.01 -12.29 5.21
CA LYS A 90 17.74 -12.32 3.79
C LYS A 90 16.25 -12.26 3.49
N MET A 91 15.86 -11.23 2.76
CA MET A 91 14.56 -11.10 2.12
C MET A 91 14.64 -11.63 0.67
N THR A 92 13.63 -11.39 -0.14
CA THR A 92 13.64 -11.76 -1.55
C THR A 92 13.28 -10.56 -2.41
N GLY A 93 14.28 -9.99 -3.07
CA GLY A 93 14.09 -8.96 -4.08
C GLY A 93 13.26 -9.49 -5.25
N LYS A 94 12.40 -8.65 -5.78
CA LYS A 94 11.56 -8.97 -6.94
C LYS A 94 11.71 -7.87 -7.99
N PRO A 95 12.00 -8.23 -9.23
CA PRO A 95 12.16 -7.23 -10.29
C PRO A 95 10.83 -6.52 -10.59
N GLU A 96 10.91 -5.21 -10.84
CA GLU A 96 9.78 -4.39 -11.22
C GLU A 96 9.02 -4.96 -12.41
N ARG A 97 7.68 -4.93 -12.35
CA ARG A 97 6.74 -5.35 -13.40
C ARG A 97 6.84 -6.82 -13.82
N ILE A 98 7.57 -7.62 -13.09
CA ILE A 98 7.61 -9.07 -13.30
C ILE A 98 6.66 -9.72 -12.30
N PRO A 99 5.57 -10.37 -12.75
CA PRO A 99 4.64 -11.05 -11.87
C PRO A 99 5.30 -12.22 -11.15
N PHE A 100 4.94 -12.42 -9.88
CA PHE A 100 5.32 -13.60 -9.10
C PHE A 100 4.16 -14.09 -8.26
N GLU A 101 4.21 -15.37 -7.85
CA GLU A 101 3.17 -16.00 -7.04
C GLU A 101 3.60 -16.07 -5.58
N VAL A 102 2.66 -15.82 -4.67
CA VAL A 102 2.79 -15.99 -3.22
C VAL A 102 1.57 -16.76 -2.74
N GLY A 103 1.67 -18.08 -2.56
CA GLY A 103 0.52 -18.94 -2.40
C GLY A 103 -0.42 -18.81 -3.60
N SER A 104 -1.70 -18.57 -3.36
CA SER A 104 -2.70 -18.33 -4.41
C SER A 104 -2.75 -16.88 -4.94
N PHE A 105 -1.93 -15.98 -4.40
CA PHE A 105 -1.90 -14.58 -4.79
C PHE A 105 -0.88 -14.36 -5.93
N ARG A 106 -1.28 -13.66 -6.98
CA ARG A 106 -0.38 -13.17 -8.02
C ARG A 106 -0.06 -11.70 -7.76
N VAL A 107 1.22 -11.37 -7.64
CA VAL A 107 1.70 -10.05 -7.25
C VAL A 107 2.55 -9.45 -8.36
N ILE A 108 2.37 -8.16 -8.66
CA ILE A 108 3.17 -7.40 -9.62
C ILE A 108 3.65 -6.13 -8.94
N PRO A 109 4.96 -5.99 -8.68
CA PRO A 109 5.53 -4.78 -8.10
C PRO A 109 5.78 -3.71 -9.17
N PHE A 110 5.70 -2.44 -8.79
CA PHE A 110 6.14 -1.31 -9.61
C PHE A 110 6.62 -0.16 -8.73
N HIS A 111 7.68 0.52 -9.18
CA HIS A 111 8.22 1.64 -8.42
C HIS A 111 7.29 2.84 -8.42
N VAL A 112 7.26 3.52 -7.26
CA VAL A 112 6.62 4.82 -7.06
C VAL A 112 7.59 5.79 -6.38
N PRO A 113 7.51 7.11 -6.64
CA PRO A 113 8.44 8.08 -6.07
C PRO A 113 8.15 8.32 -4.58
N HIS A 114 9.17 8.07 -3.75
CA HIS A 114 9.15 8.26 -2.30
C HIS A 114 10.46 8.91 -1.82
N ASP A 115 10.58 10.22 -1.96
CA ASP A 115 11.73 11.04 -1.51
C ASP A 115 13.12 10.47 -1.89
N GLY A 116 13.21 9.87 -3.09
CA GLY A 116 14.44 9.21 -3.58
C GLY A 116 14.74 7.86 -2.91
N CYS A 117 13.83 7.32 -2.10
CA CYS A 117 13.91 5.98 -1.55
C CYS A 117 13.28 4.97 -2.52
N PRO A 118 13.93 3.83 -2.81
CA PRO A 118 13.30 2.74 -3.58
C PRO A 118 12.03 2.25 -2.89
N CYS A 119 10.88 2.48 -3.51
CA CYS A 119 9.58 2.13 -2.95
C CYS A 119 8.70 1.44 -3.99
N TYR A 120 8.13 0.30 -3.62
CA TYR A 120 7.17 -0.44 -4.43
C TYR A 120 5.73 -0.15 -4.03
N ALA A 121 4.87 0.02 -5.04
CA ALA A 121 3.46 -0.29 -4.96
C ALA A 121 3.20 -1.64 -5.64
N TYR A 122 2.04 -2.24 -5.38
CA TYR A 122 1.73 -3.58 -5.84
C TYR A 122 0.35 -3.68 -6.48
N ILE A 123 0.27 -4.40 -7.61
CA ILE A 123 -0.99 -5.00 -8.06
C ILE A 123 -1.04 -6.41 -7.52
N ILE A 124 -2.12 -6.74 -6.81
CA ILE A 124 -2.38 -8.06 -6.23
C ILE A 124 -3.62 -8.61 -6.90
N ASN A 125 -3.52 -9.79 -7.51
CA ASN A 125 -4.66 -10.46 -8.13
C ASN A 125 -4.97 -11.75 -7.37
N HIS A 126 -6.25 -11.98 -7.14
CA HIS A 126 -6.78 -13.25 -6.63
C HIS A 126 -8.18 -13.51 -7.19
N PRO A 127 -8.56 -14.77 -7.50
CA PRO A 127 -9.87 -15.10 -8.08
C PRO A 127 -11.08 -14.60 -7.26
N GLU A 128 -10.97 -14.56 -5.93
CA GLU A 128 -12.05 -14.13 -5.04
C GLU A 128 -12.35 -12.64 -5.08
N CYS A 129 -11.32 -11.82 -5.27
CA CYS A 129 -11.44 -10.36 -5.16
C CYS A 129 -11.10 -9.60 -6.45
N GLY A 130 -10.52 -10.25 -7.46
CA GLY A 130 -10.05 -9.58 -8.67
C GLY A 130 -8.74 -8.85 -8.44
N ASN A 131 -8.58 -7.67 -9.07
CA ASN A 131 -7.36 -6.89 -8.97
C ASN A 131 -7.45 -5.84 -7.86
N ILE A 132 -6.47 -5.84 -6.97
CA ILE A 132 -6.26 -4.86 -5.91
C ILE A 132 -5.01 -4.05 -6.26
N ILE A 133 -5.04 -2.72 -6.11
CA ILE A 133 -3.83 -1.91 -6.00
C ILE A 133 -3.58 -1.61 -4.53
N TYR A 134 -2.32 -1.81 -4.08
CA TYR A 134 -1.80 -1.31 -2.82
C TYR A 134 -0.70 -0.30 -3.09
N ALA A 135 -0.85 0.93 -2.60
CA ALA A 135 0.12 2.00 -2.79
C ALA A 135 0.11 2.97 -1.61
N THR A 136 1.25 3.09 -0.94
CA THR A 136 1.46 3.96 0.22
C THR A 136 2.87 4.56 0.17
N ASP A 137 3.11 5.61 0.93
CA ASP A 137 4.38 6.32 0.99
C ASP A 137 4.93 6.66 -0.39
N MET A 138 4.21 7.53 -1.07
CA MET A 138 4.60 8.02 -2.38
C MET A 138 4.08 9.43 -2.59
N SER A 139 4.85 10.24 -3.28
CA SER A 139 4.34 11.57 -3.68
C SER A 139 3.27 11.46 -4.77
N ARG A 140 3.29 10.38 -5.58
CA ARG A 140 2.37 10.15 -6.70
C ARG A 140 2.40 8.70 -7.18
N ILE A 141 1.32 8.18 -7.71
CA ILE A 141 1.32 6.89 -8.42
C ILE A 141 1.82 7.13 -9.87
N ALA A 142 3.14 7.22 -10.01
CA ALA A 142 3.83 7.57 -11.25
C ALA A 142 5.16 6.83 -11.39
N GLN A 143 5.74 6.86 -12.60
CA GLN A 143 7.05 6.27 -12.86
C GLN A 143 8.17 7.06 -12.18
N VAL A 144 9.26 6.37 -11.85
CA VAL A 144 10.48 6.95 -11.30
C VAL A 144 11.61 7.01 -12.35
N ASP A 145 12.59 7.89 -12.11
CA ASP A 145 13.88 7.91 -12.80
C ASP A 145 14.89 6.95 -12.12
N GLU A 146 16.15 6.98 -12.58
CA GLU A 146 17.24 6.15 -12.03
C GLU A 146 17.63 6.49 -10.58
N ASN A 147 17.10 7.57 -10.01
CA ASN A 147 17.30 7.97 -8.62
C ASN A 147 16.03 7.82 -7.77
N TYR A 148 15.06 7.02 -8.23
CA TYR A 148 13.76 6.78 -7.59
C TYR A 148 12.92 8.05 -7.34
N ARG A 149 13.18 9.12 -8.13
CA ARG A 149 12.42 10.36 -8.09
C ARG A 149 11.38 10.37 -9.20
N LEU A 150 10.39 11.24 -9.05
CA LEU A 150 9.31 11.40 -10.01
C LEU A 150 9.87 11.64 -11.44
N LYS A 151 9.60 10.70 -12.35
CA LYS A 151 10.04 10.79 -13.74
C LYS A 151 9.23 11.84 -14.50
N MET A 152 9.92 12.79 -15.11
CA MET A 152 9.33 13.90 -15.84
C MET A 152 9.69 13.84 -17.33
N VAL A 153 8.70 14.06 -18.20
CA VAL A 153 8.90 14.30 -19.63
C VAL A 153 8.18 15.59 -19.99
N ASP A 154 8.87 16.52 -20.64
CA ASP A 154 8.35 17.85 -20.98
C ASP A 154 7.71 18.60 -19.79
N ARG A 155 8.34 18.49 -18.61
CA ARG A 155 7.87 19.04 -17.33
C ARG A 155 6.56 18.46 -16.82
N LYS A 156 6.16 17.29 -17.31
CA LYS A 156 4.98 16.55 -16.85
C LYS A 156 5.38 15.19 -16.28
N PRO A 157 4.78 14.76 -15.15
CA PRO A 157 5.02 13.42 -14.62
C PRO A 157 4.43 12.35 -15.56
N ILE A 158 5.05 11.18 -15.56
CA ILE A 158 4.54 10.01 -16.27
C ILE A 158 3.76 9.17 -15.28
N ASP A 159 2.45 9.37 -15.23
CA ASP A 159 1.58 8.61 -14.33
C ASP A 159 1.45 7.15 -14.77
N TRP A 160 1.31 6.24 -13.79
CA TRP A 160 0.86 4.88 -14.04
C TRP A 160 -0.64 4.88 -14.33
N SER A 161 -1.05 4.11 -15.33
CA SER A 161 -2.46 3.89 -15.65
C SER A 161 -2.80 2.41 -15.51
N PHE A 162 -3.80 2.12 -14.69
CA PHE A 162 -4.30 0.77 -14.40
C PHE A 162 -5.73 0.54 -14.87
N LYS A 163 -6.27 1.46 -15.67
CA LYS A 163 -7.67 1.38 -16.13
C LYS A 163 -7.98 0.08 -16.87
N SER A 164 -7.03 -0.42 -17.66
CA SER A 164 -7.17 -1.69 -18.39
C SER A 164 -7.14 -2.93 -17.49
N LEU A 165 -6.68 -2.80 -16.25
CA LEU A 165 -6.67 -3.92 -15.28
C LEU A 165 -8.01 -4.08 -14.55
N HIS A 166 -8.98 -3.17 -14.75
CA HIS A 166 -10.28 -3.25 -14.10
C HIS A 166 -10.16 -3.48 -12.58
N LEU A 167 -9.50 -2.54 -11.87
CA LEU A 167 -9.29 -2.63 -10.43
C LEU A 167 -10.63 -2.82 -9.70
N SER A 168 -10.73 -3.89 -8.92
CA SER A 168 -11.89 -4.16 -8.06
C SER A 168 -11.77 -3.46 -6.72
N HIS A 169 -10.53 -3.26 -6.23
CA HIS A 169 -10.27 -2.60 -4.96
C HIS A 169 -9.02 -1.71 -5.06
N MET A 170 -9.05 -0.59 -4.33
CA MET A 170 -7.91 0.31 -4.16
C MET A 170 -7.62 0.45 -2.68
N ILE A 171 -6.38 0.17 -2.26
CA ILE A 171 -5.84 0.40 -0.92
C ILE A 171 -4.73 1.43 -1.13
N ILE A 172 -5.05 2.70 -0.96
CA ILE A 172 -4.17 3.80 -1.35
C ILE A 172 -4.08 4.88 -0.29
N GLU A 173 -2.93 5.53 -0.24
CA GLU A 173 -2.69 6.65 0.65
C GLU A 173 -3.50 7.90 0.26
N ALA A 174 -3.98 8.63 1.28
CA ALA A 174 -4.50 9.99 1.16
C ALA A 174 -4.06 10.78 2.41
N ASN A 175 -2.76 11.05 2.51
CA ASN A 175 -2.10 11.46 3.75
C ASN A 175 -2.57 12.83 4.25
N TYR A 176 -2.75 13.80 3.35
CA TYR A 176 -3.03 15.19 3.69
C TYR A 176 -3.87 15.90 2.62
N ASP A 177 -4.55 16.98 3.03
CA ASP A 177 -5.13 17.96 2.11
C ASP A 177 -4.17 19.16 1.96
N PHE A 178 -4.03 19.72 0.77
CA PHE A 178 -3.24 20.95 0.56
C PHE A 178 -3.74 22.13 1.39
N SER A 179 -5.03 22.17 1.74
CA SER A 179 -5.59 23.19 2.63
C SER A 179 -5.01 23.16 4.05
N ASP A 180 -4.56 21.97 4.51
CA ASP A 180 -3.98 21.78 5.84
C ASP A 180 -2.57 22.41 5.95
N PHE A 181 -1.97 22.82 4.80
CA PHE A 181 -0.61 23.36 4.73
C PHE A 181 -0.49 24.88 4.80
N ALA A 182 -1.60 25.59 4.96
CA ALA A 182 -1.59 27.08 4.98
C ALA A 182 -0.63 27.67 6.03
N ASP A 183 -0.48 27.00 7.19
CA ASP A 183 0.29 27.44 8.36
C ASP A 183 1.50 26.55 8.70
N ILE A 184 1.95 25.66 7.81
CA ILE A 184 3.05 24.74 8.09
C ILE A 184 4.39 25.28 7.54
N ASP A 185 5.47 25.06 8.34
CA ASP A 185 6.86 25.32 8.00
C ASP A 185 7.25 24.74 6.63
N GLU A 186 8.03 25.49 5.85
CA GLU A 186 8.45 25.15 4.49
C GLU A 186 9.21 23.81 4.42
N PHE A 187 10.02 23.49 5.44
CA PHE A 187 10.75 22.22 5.52
C PHE A 187 9.79 21.03 5.68
N LYS A 188 8.81 21.13 6.58
CA LYS A 188 7.79 20.10 6.78
C LYS A 188 6.88 19.95 5.54
N ARG A 189 6.57 21.09 4.89
CA ARG A 189 5.81 21.12 3.63
C ARG A 189 6.53 20.40 2.49
N SER A 190 7.84 20.60 2.33
CA SER A 190 8.63 19.92 1.30
C SER A 190 8.72 18.41 1.56
N HIS A 191 9.03 17.99 2.80
CA HIS A 191 9.16 16.58 3.16
C HIS A 191 7.86 15.81 2.93
N VAL A 192 6.73 16.34 3.41
CA VAL A 192 5.41 15.71 3.21
C VAL A 192 5.02 15.69 1.73
N GLY A 193 5.27 16.77 1.00
CA GLY A 193 4.92 16.89 -0.42
C GLY A 193 5.73 15.96 -1.35
N PHE A 194 6.96 15.59 -0.98
CA PHE A 194 7.80 14.66 -1.74
C PHE A 194 7.64 13.19 -1.32
N GLY A 195 7.22 12.95 -0.07
CA GLY A 195 7.13 11.59 0.50
C GLY A 195 5.72 10.99 0.50
N HIS A 196 4.67 11.81 0.47
CA HIS A 196 3.31 11.32 0.71
C HIS A 196 2.29 11.78 -0.34
N HIS A 197 1.23 10.97 -0.51
CA HIS A 197 0.16 11.17 -1.48
C HIS A 197 -0.92 12.11 -0.94
N SER A 198 -1.12 13.24 -1.61
CA SER A 198 -2.16 14.19 -1.19
C SER A 198 -3.56 13.70 -1.56
N LEU A 199 -4.57 14.25 -0.87
CA LEU A 199 -5.98 14.06 -1.23
C LEU A 199 -6.27 14.38 -2.71
N GLN A 200 -5.68 15.47 -3.22
CA GLN A 200 -5.91 15.90 -4.61
C GLN A 200 -5.34 14.88 -5.61
N GLN A 201 -4.17 14.33 -5.34
CA GLN A 201 -3.55 13.29 -6.16
C GLN A 201 -4.34 11.97 -6.06
N CYS A 202 -4.79 11.60 -4.86
CA CYS A 202 -5.65 10.44 -4.64
C CYS A 202 -6.95 10.55 -5.45
N LYS A 203 -7.65 11.67 -5.37
CA LYS A 203 -8.87 11.93 -6.14
C LYS A 203 -8.63 11.81 -7.64
N ARG A 204 -7.55 12.43 -8.14
CA ARG A 204 -7.18 12.36 -9.54
C ARG A 204 -6.90 10.92 -9.99
N PHE A 205 -6.12 10.17 -9.21
CA PHE A 205 -5.83 8.76 -9.53
C PHE A 205 -7.10 7.92 -9.60
N VAL A 206 -8.02 8.12 -8.66
CA VAL A 206 -9.32 7.44 -8.64
C VAL A 206 -10.14 7.78 -9.89
N GLU A 207 -10.26 9.06 -10.25
CA GLU A 207 -10.99 9.49 -11.44
C GLU A 207 -10.45 8.89 -12.73
N GLU A 208 -9.12 8.84 -12.87
CA GLU A 208 -8.45 8.34 -14.08
C GLU A 208 -8.50 6.81 -14.20
N ASN A 209 -8.54 6.08 -13.06
CA ASN A 209 -8.40 4.61 -13.04
C ASN A 209 -9.65 3.84 -12.64
N LYS A 210 -10.68 4.48 -12.08
CA LYS A 210 -11.92 3.80 -11.74
C LYS A 210 -12.62 3.23 -12.96
N THR A 211 -13.19 2.05 -12.79
CA THR A 211 -14.06 1.38 -13.76
C THR A 211 -15.34 0.94 -13.04
N PRO A 212 -16.37 0.44 -13.74
CA PRO A 212 -17.55 -0.13 -13.10
C PRO A 212 -17.26 -1.32 -12.17
N ASP A 213 -16.04 -1.88 -12.22
CA ASP A 213 -15.64 -3.01 -11.38
C ASP A 213 -15.16 -2.59 -9.99
N LEU A 214 -14.88 -1.29 -9.77
CA LEU A 214 -14.41 -0.80 -8.46
C LEU A 214 -15.49 -0.95 -7.39
N ARG A 215 -15.16 -1.66 -6.30
CA ARG A 215 -16.05 -1.99 -5.18
C ARG A 215 -15.65 -1.29 -3.89
N ASN A 216 -14.36 -1.38 -3.53
CA ASN A 216 -13.85 -0.77 -2.31
C ASN A 216 -12.66 0.14 -2.61
N LEU A 217 -12.63 1.26 -1.91
CA LEU A 217 -11.51 2.16 -1.84
C LEU A 217 -11.19 2.39 -0.37
N ILE A 218 -10.09 1.80 0.09
CA ILE A 218 -9.65 1.85 1.47
C ILE A 218 -8.50 2.86 1.54
N LEU A 219 -8.73 3.95 2.24
CA LEU A 219 -7.74 5.00 2.46
C LEU A 219 -6.84 4.62 3.62
N VAL A 220 -5.54 4.66 3.38
CA VAL A 220 -4.51 4.28 4.35
C VAL A 220 -3.52 5.42 4.56
N HIS A 221 -2.69 5.31 5.59
CA HIS A 221 -1.57 6.20 5.87
C HIS A 221 -1.95 7.69 5.96
N LEU A 222 -3.09 8.01 6.60
CA LEU A 222 -3.51 9.39 6.84
C LEU A 222 -2.65 10.03 7.93
N SER A 223 -2.37 11.34 7.76
CA SER A 223 -1.75 12.14 8.82
C SER A 223 -2.69 12.27 10.02
N LYS A 224 -2.12 12.38 11.23
CA LYS A 224 -2.91 12.47 12.48
C LYS A 224 -3.78 13.72 12.56
N ASP A 225 -3.34 14.80 11.91
CA ASP A 225 -3.98 16.11 12.00
C ASP A 225 -5.03 16.30 10.89
N THR A 226 -5.27 15.26 10.09
CA THR A 226 -6.18 15.30 8.94
C THR A 226 -7.63 15.03 9.36
N ASP A 227 -8.57 15.78 8.83
CA ASP A 227 -10.01 15.50 8.95
C ASP A 227 -10.38 14.29 8.09
N GLU A 228 -10.38 13.10 8.72
CA GLU A 228 -10.67 11.82 8.06
C GLU A 228 -12.03 11.82 7.35
N GLU A 229 -13.05 12.43 7.93
CA GLU A 229 -14.41 12.44 7.33
C GLU A 229 -14.45 13.35 6.11
N ASN A 230 -13.75 14.48 6.14
CA ASN A 230 -13.61 15.37 4.99
C ASN A 230 -12.87 14.65 3.85
N ILE A 231 -11.74 13.99 4.12
CA ILE A 231 -11.00 13.21 3.11
C ILE A 231 -11.89 12.11 2.54
N ARG A 232 -12.53 11.29 3.39
CA ARG A 232 -13.42 10.22 2.97
C ARG A 232 -14.54 10.73 2.08
N SER A 233 -15.21 11.81 2.48
CA SER A 233 -16.31 12.42 1.75
C SER A 233 -15.89 12.94 0.37
N GLN A 234 -14.74 13.62 0.30
CA GLN A 234 -14.19 14.13 -0.95
C GLN A 234 -13.79 13.00 -1.90
N VAL A 235 -13.19 11.93 -1.40
CA VAL A 235 -12.85 10.75 -2.21
C VAL A 235 -14.11 10.00 -2.65
N GLN A 236 -15.12 9.88 -1.77
CA GLN A 236 -16.42 9.31 -2.12
C GLN A 236 -17.08 10.03 -3.30
N SER A 237 -16.98 11.37 -3.35
CA SER A 237 -17.57 12.17 -4.42
C SER A 237 -17.03 11.83 -5.82
N VAL A 238 -15.74 11.44 -5.90
CA VAL A 238 -15.09 11.06 -7.16
C VAL A 238 -15.18 9.55 -7.44
N ALA A 239 -15.15 8.71 -6.40
CA ALA A 239 -15.29 7.26 -6.55
C ALA A 239 -16.68 6.87 -7.08
N GLY A 240 -17.71 7.58 -6.63
CA GLY A 240 -19.11 7.32 -6.97
C GLY A 240 -19.88 6.58 -5.86
N LYS A 241 -21.20 6.68 -5.89
CA LYS A 241 -22.09 6.20 -4.81
C LYS A 241 -22.08 4.68 -4.56
N TRP A 242 -21.63 3.89 -5.52
CA TRP A 242 -21.61 2.43 -5.42
C TRP A 242 -20.28 1.86 -4.93
N VAL A 243 -19.27 2.70 -4.77
CA VAL A 243 -17.97 2.33 -4.22
C VAL A 243 -18.02 2.54 -2.72
N ASN A 244 -17.63 1.52 -1.95
CA ASN A 244 -17.44 1.65 -0.51
C ASN A 244 -16.11 2.37 -0.25
N VAL A 245 -16.15 3.61 0.27
CA VAL A 245 -14.96 4.37 0.65
C VAL A 245 -14.84 4.38 2.17
N ALA A 246 -13.73 3.87 2.68
CA ALA A 246 -13.44 3.80 4.11
C ALA A 246 -12.03 4.32 4.41
N VAL A 247 -11.81 4.83 5.62
CA VAL A 247 -10.49 5.14 6.20
C VAL A 247 -10.11 4.00 7.11
N ALA A 248 -8.99 3.33 6.84
CA ALA A 248 -8.54 2.18 7.61
C ALA A 248 -8.06 2.57 9.00
N LYS A 249 -8.40 1.74 10.00
CA LYS A 249 -7.94 1.83 11.38
C LYS A 249 -7.47 0.47 11.87
N ALA A 250 -6.60 0.48 12.88
CA ALA A 250 -6.20 -0.75 13.54
C ALA A 250 -7.42 -1.50 14.12
N GLY A 251 -7.57 -2.76 13.77
CA GLY A 251 -8.69 -3.62 14.16
C GLY A 251 -9.83 -3.68 13.13
N ASP A 252 -9.78 -2.87 12.07
CA ASP A 252 -10.79 -2.92 11.02
C ASP A 252 -10.64 -4.16 10.12
N GLU A 253 -11.79 -4.60 9.60
CA GLU A 253 -11.90 -5.67 8.61
C GLU A 253 -12.82 -5.23 7.46
N TYR A 254 -12.41 -5.55 6.22
CA TYR A 254 -13.15 -5.20 5.00
C TYR A 254 -13.34 -6.42 4.11
N VAL A 255 -14.58 -6.68 3.71
CA VAL A 255 -14.87 -7.74 2.74
C VAL A 255 -14.51 -7.25 1.33
N LEU A 256 -13.53 -7.90 0.73
CA LEU A 256 -13.10 -7.65 -0.64
C LEU A 256 -13.69 -8.71 -1.56
N SER A 257 -14.89 -8.48 -2.07
CA SER A 257 -15.53 -9.36 -3.04
C SER A 257 -15.46 -8.77 -4.44
N LYS A 258 -15.14 -9.62 -5.42
CA LYS A 258 -15.23 -9.27 -6.84
C LYS A 258 -16.67 -8.97 -7.27
N TYR A 259 -17.62 -9.65 -6.65
CA TYR A 259 -19.04 -9.54 -6.94
C TYR A 259 -19.76 -8.80 -5.81
N PRO A 260 -20.74 -7.96 -6.11
CA PRO A 260 -21.42 -7.12 -5.11
C PRO A 260 -22.38 -7.88 -4.18
N TRP A 261 -22.54 -9.19 -4.36
CA TRP A 261 -23.40 -10.10 -3.59
C TRP A 261 -22.87 -11.53 -3.61
#